data_f2ae61e5197f35fd5fd2a549400334b7
#
_entry.id   f2ae61e5197f35fd5fd2a549400334b7
#
_cell.length_a   1.000
_cell.length_b   1.000
_cell.length_c   1.000
_cell.angle_alpha   90.00
_cell.angle_beta   90.00
_cell.angle_gamma   90.00
#
_symmetry.space_group_name_H-M   'P 1'
#
loop_
_entity.id
_entity.type
_entity.pdbx_description
1 polymer ?
#
loop_
_entity_poly.entity_id
_entity_poly.type
_entity_poly.pdbx_seq_one_letter_code
_entity_poly.pdbx_strand_id
1 'polypeptide(L)'
;MVRIIMLLTFLMGSFFLYGKPNEDAKKIIDYQSIKNILKNDMLDIEIDKKNNEQKLKQEQSVLKEKSKYQIPDEDEYWSFFSEYWLVKNAQVLKWDFEKPDYGLKESIVMLFEKLGLYEKKFKLLLINTSTIAHVGLPSNKNEYIFVLSLPFVRSLDLSKLEISLLLLEDLIRVDQNYFKNYLAQSKISKMIGKSFYKNNLNSKDINDFLNLYDQKIFDQGFSFKEQFEVTQKVDKILKGDMKLWSIFLEMKKKTNNLVKTNALYKTYAKIYPSPELQINWLSPSKKIE
;
A
#
# COMPACT_ATOMS: atom_id res chain seq x y z
N MET A 1 50.65 -37.39 10.99
CA MET A 1 49.84 -38.38 10.29
C MET A 1 49.73 -39.73 11.05
N VAL A 2 49.86 -39.75 12.39
CA VAL A 2 49.83 -40.97 13.22
C VAL A 2 48.75 -40.95 14.30
N ARG A 3 47.97 -39.85 14.46
CA ARG A 3 46.91 -39.71 15.49
C ARG A 3 45.47 -39.95 15.01
N ILE A 4 45.25 -40.24 13.73
CA ILE A 4 43.90 -40.47 13.18
C ILE A 4 43.58 -41.96 13.00
N ILE A 5 44.60 -42.84 13.06
CA ILE A 5 44.43 -44.31 12.85
C ILE A 5 44.00 -45.04 14.13
N MET A 6 44.15 -44.42 15.31
CA MET A 6 43.84 -45.07 16.60
C MET A 6 42.36 -44.91 17.07
N LEU A 7 41.54 -44.15 16.35
CA LEU A 7 40.12 -43.93 16.70
C LEU A 7 39.15 -44.83 15.91
N LEU A 8 39.65 -45.55 14.91
CA LEU A 8 38.81 -46.40 14.05
C LEU A 8 38.79 -47.88 14.44
N THR A 9 39.65 -48.31 15.38
CA THR A 9 39.75 -49.71 15.83
C THR A 9 38.93 -50.04 17.07
N PHE A 10 38.26 -49.04 17.70
CA PHE A 10 37.45 -49.27 18.90
C PHE A 10 35.94 -49.43 18.61
N LEU A 11 35.53 -49.38 17.35
CA LEU A 11 34.10 -49.38 16.93
C LEU A 11 33.66 -50.71 16.27
N MET A 12 34.50 -51.71 16.24
CA MET A 12 34.19 -53.03 15.63
C MET A 12 34.19 -54.25 16.59
N GLY A 13 33.96 -54.01 17.88
CA GLY A 13 34.07 -55.07 18.86
C GLY A 13 32.85 -55.35 19.72
N SER A 14 31.62 -55.18 19.24
CA SER A 14 30.43 -55.46 20.07
C SER A 14 29.23 -55.93 19.24
N PHE A 15 29.40 -56.93 18.44
CA PHE A 15 28.25 -57.64 17.88
C PHE A 15 28.56 -59.14 18.01
N PHE A 16 27.97 -59.76 18.99
CA PHE A 16 27.45 -61.14 18.99
C PHE A 16 27.04 -61.53 20.41
N LEU A 17 25.79 -61.20 20.79
CA LEU A 17 25.06 -61.98 21.78
C LEU A 17 23.65 -62.22 21.22
N TYR A 18 23.50 -63.40 20.64
CA TYR A 18 22.22 -63.94 20.24
C TYR A 18 21.40 -64.26 21.51
N GLY A 19 20.45 -63.42 21.84
CA GLY A 19 19.38 -63.73 22.79
C GLY A 19 18.21 -64.30 22.02
N LYS A 20 17.73 -65.50 22.37
CA LYS A 20 16.53 -66.14 21.81
C LYS A 20 15.32 -65.18 21.94
N PRO A 21 14.42 -65.13 20.94
CA PRO A 21 13.18 -64.34 21.06
C PRO A 21 12.24 -65.02 22.05
N ASN A 22 11.90 -64.32 23.12
CA ASN A 22 10.81 -64.69 24.01
C ASN A 22 9.48 -64.37 23.29
N GLU A 23 8.69 -65.38 23.01
CA GLU A 23 7.40 -65.33 22.25
C GLU A 23 6.23 -64.75 23.03
N ASP A 24 6.46 -64.09 24.15
CA ASP A 24 5.33 -63.56 24.99
C ASP A 24 5.40 -62.07 25.23
N ALA A 25 5.30 -61.24 24.19
CA ALA A 25 4.85 -59.85 24.34
C ALA A 25 4.56 -59.15 23.01
N LYS A 26 3.73 -59.70 22.18
CA LYS A 26 2.93 -58.85 21.25
C LYS A 26 1.78 -58.20 21.98
N LYS A 27 2.07 -57.37 22.97
CA LYS A 27 1.14 -56.29 23.30
C LYS A 27 1.25 -55.27 22.17
N ILE A 28 0.36 -55.37 21.17
CA ILE A 28 0.11 -54.30 20.23
C ILE A 28 -0.25 -53.11 21.10
N ILE A 29 0.68 -52.17 21.21
CA ILE A 29 0.41 -50.89 21.85
C ILE A 29 -0.59 -50.21 20.96
N ASP A 30 -1.85 -50.26 21.38
CA ASP A 30 -2.94 -49.60 20.63
C ASP A 30 -2.69 -48.10 20.66
N TYR A 31 -2.37 -47.57 19.49
CA TYR A 31 -2.12 -46.15 19.29
C TYR A 31 -3.33 -45.30 19.72
N GLN A 32 -4.52 -45.85 19.64
CA GLN A 32 -5.74 -45.22 20.13
C GLN A 32 -5.78 -45.11 21.66
N SER A 33 -5.28 -46.13 22.37
CA SER A 33 -5.17 -46.10 23.83
C SER A 33 -4.15 -45.08 24.31
N ILE A 34 -2.99 -44.99 23.62
CA ILE A 34 -1.97 -43.94 23.91
C ILE A 34 -2.55 -42.54 23.66
N LYS A 35 -3.26 -42.35 22.55
CA LYS A 35 -3.88 -41.07 22.20
C LYS A 35 -4.96 -40.67 23.20
N ASN A 36 -5.72 -41.64 23.72
CA ASN A 36 -6.75 -41.37 24.74
C ASN A 36 -6.12 -41.08 26.13
N ILE A 37 -5.03 -41.73 26.48
CA ILE A 37 -4.26 -41.44 27.72
C ILE A 37 -3.69 -40.02 27.63
N LEU A 38 -3.05 -39.66 26.53
CA LEU A 38 -2.49 -38.31 26.30
C LEU A 38 -3.55 -37.23 26.31
N LYS A 39 -4.76 -37.49 25.80
CA LYS A 39 -5.88 -36.57 25.89
C LYS A 39 -6.41 -36.42 27.32
N ASN A 40 -6.44 -37.51 28.10
CA ASN A 40 -6.94 -37.48 29.48
C ASN A 40 -5.92 -36.89 30.47
N ASP A 41 -4.63 -36.90 30.15
CA ASP A 41 -3.58 -36.29 30.98
C ASP A 41 -3.43 -34.79 30.87
N MET A 42 -4.38 -34.10 30.19
CA MET A 42 -4.38 -32.63 29.97
C MET A 42 -3.09 -32.07 29.31
N LEU A 43 -2.23 -32.92 28.76
CA LEU A 43 -0.98 -32.49 28.12
C LEU A 43 -1.22 -31.59 26.92
N ASP A 44 -2.30 -31.82 26.15
CA ASP A 44 -2.68 -30.95 25.04
C ASP A 44 -3.05 -29.55 25.56
N ILE A 45 -3.73 -29.46 26.69
CA ILE A 45 -4.10 -28.18 27.33
C ILE A 45 -2.84 -27.46 27.85
N GLU A 46 -1.89 -28.18 28.42
CA GLU A 46 -0.62 -27.60 28.87
C GLU A 46 0.27 -27.16 27.70
N ILE A 47 0.29 -27.92 26.61
CA ILE A 47 1.01 -27.55 25.38
C ILE A 47 0.37 -26.31 24.76
N ASP A 48 -0.94 -26.25 24.65
CA ASP A 48 -1.65 -25.08 24.11
C ASP A 48 -1.49 -23.85 25.02
N LYS A 49 -1.51 -24.04 26.34
CA LYS A 49 -1.22 -22.97 27.29
C LYS A 49 0.21 -22.45 27.15
N LYS A 50 1.19 -23.35 27.04
CA LYS A 50 2.60 -22.98 26.81
C LYS A 50 2.81 -22.27 25.46
N ASN A 51 2.16 -22.75 24.40
CA ASN A 51 2.21 -22.14 23.08
C ASN A 51 1.58 -20.73 23.08
N ASN A 52 0.45 -20.55 23.78
CA ASN A 52 -0.19 -19.26 23.95
C ASN A 52 0.64 -18.31 24.80
N GLU A 53 1.26 -18.78 25.88
CA GLU A 53 2.19 -17.99 26.69
C GLU A 53 3.42 -17.59 25.90
N GLN A 54 3.95 -18.45 25.04
CA GLN A 54 5.08 -18.13 24.17
C GLN A 54 4.69 -17.08 23.11
N LYS A 55 3.49 -17.22 22.50
CA LYS A 55 2.96 -16.20 21.57
C LYS A 55 2.79 -14.86 22.26
N LEU A 56 2.17 -14.82 23.42
CA LEU A 56 1.99 -13.59 24.22
C LEU A 56 3.33 -12.95 24.59
N LYS A 57 4.32 -13.75 24.99
CA LYS A 57 5.68 -13.26 25.28
C LYS A 57 6.35 -12.70 24.02
N GLN A 58 6.17 -13.34 22.86
CA GLN A 58 6.69 -12.84 21.59
C GLN A 58 6.01 -11.54 21.18
N GLU A 59 4.70 -11.45 21.29
CA GLU A 59 3.94 -10.22 21.01
C GLU A 59 4.33 -9.08 21.94
N GLN A 60 4.47 -9.35 23.25
CA GLN A 60 4.95 -8.37 24.22
C GLN A 60 6.40 -7.93 23.95
N SER A 61 7.27 -8.84 23.52
CA SER A 61 8.65 -8.49 23.15
C SER A 61 8.69 -7.60 21.91
N VAL A 62 7.85 -7.91 20.91
CA VAL A 62 7.72 -7.08 19.68
C VAL A 62 7.16 -5.70 20.01
N LEU A 63 6.14 -5.62 20.86
CA LEU A 63 5.59 -4.33 21.32
C LEU A 63 6.63 -3.53 22.10
N LYS A 64 7.41 -4.18 22.96
CA LYS A 64 8.48 -3.56 23.73
C LYS A 64 9.64 -3.07 22.85
N GLU A 65 9.99 -3.83 21.81
CA GLU A 65 10.96 -3.40 20.81
C GLU A 65 10.44 -2.22 19.98
N LYS A 66 9.19 -2.27 19.54
CA LYS A 66 8.53 -1.14 18.84
C LYS A 66 8.56 0.13 19.69
N SER A 67 8.16 0.05 20.96
CA SER A 67 8.16 1.23 21.84
C SER A 67 9.56 1.77 22.11
N LYS A 68 10.56 0.90 22.22
CA LYS A 68 11.96 1.29 22.48
C LYS A 68 12.63 1.97 21.29
N TYR A 69 12.34 1.51 20.07
CA TYR A 69 13.03 1.96 18.86
C TYR A 69 12.14 2.76 17.92
N GLN A 70 10.89 3.05 18.31
CA GLN A 70 9.91 3.78 17.49
C GLN A 70 9.84 3.22 16.06
N ILE A 71 9.75 1.90 15.96
CA ILE A 71 9.69 1.23 14.65
C ILE A 71 8.36 1.59 13.99
N PRO A 72 8.33 2.30 12.86
CA PRO A 72 7.09 2.68 12.23
C PRO A 72 6.37 1.47 11.66
N ASP A 73 5.07 1.41 11.87
CA ASP A 73 4.19 0.54 11.09
C ASP A 73 4.16 1.01 9.63
N GLU A 74 3.65 0.19 8.75
CA GLU A 74 3.56 0.56 7.33
C GLU A 74 2.76 1.85 7.13
N ASP A 75 1.66 2.02 7.85
CA ASP A 75 0.81 3.19 7.75
C ASP A 75 1.50 4.46 8.28
N GLU A 76 2.14 4.37 9.44
CA GLU A 76 2.93 5.49 10.01
C GLU A 76 4.08 5.90 9.07
N TYR A 77 4.72 4.91 8.45
CA TYR A 77 5.78 5.14 7.49
C TYR A 77 5.29 5.96 6.29
N TRP A 78 4.17 5.56 5.67
CA TRP A 78 3.64 6.25 4.50
C TRP A 78 3.12 7.65 4.85
N SER A 79 2.46 7.82 6.00
CA SER A 79 2.03 9.13 6.50
C SER A 79 3.22 10.06 6.68
N PHE A 80 4.26 9.60 7.38
CA PHE A 80 5.46 10.39 7.61
C PHE A 80 6.14 10.84 6.31
N PHE A 81 6.41 9.91 5.40
CA PHE A 81 7.12 10.25 4.17
C PHE A 81 6.29 11.11 3.21
N SER A 82 5.00 10.91 3.12
CA SER A 82 4.13 11.78 2.33
C SER A 82 4.08 13.20 2.89
N GLU A 83 3.93 13.35 4.20
CA GLU A 83 3.96 14.67 4.86
C GLU A 83 5.34 15.33 4.75
N TYR A 84 6.41 14.57 4.95
CA TYR A 84 7.78 15.07 4.80
C TYR A 84 8.07 15.53 3.37
N TRP A 85 7.63 14.77 2.36
CA TRP A 85 7.74 15.16 0.96
C TRP A 85 7.00 16.48 0.68
N LEU A 86 5.80 16.64 1.22
CA LEU A 86 5.03 17.89 1.11
C LEU A 86 5.79 19.08 1.71
N VAL A 87 6.35 18.91 2.91
CA VAL A 87 7.14 19.98 3.58
C VAL A 87 8.38 20.31 2.78
N LYS A 88 9.12 19.31 2.29
CA LYS A 88 10.31 19.51 1.42
C LYS A 88 9.97 20.35 0.19
N ASN A 89 8.81 20.11 -0.41
CA ASN A 89 8.37 20.77 -1.64
C ASN A 89 7.47 21.99 -1.41
N ALA A 90 7.34 22.48 -0.18
CA ALA A 90 6.41 23.56 0.18
C ALA A 90 6.57 24.84 -0.69
N GLN A 91 7.81 25.21 -1.01
CA GLN A 91 8.09 26.37 -1.88
C GLN A 91 7.64 26.16 -3.32
N VAL A 92 7.81 24.95 -3.87
CA VAL A 92 7.39 24.59 -5.23
C VAL A 92 5.88 24.50 -5.31
N LEU A 93 5.26 23.92 -4.28
CA LEU A 93 3.82 23.71 -4.20
C LEU A 93 3.05 24.99 -3.90
N LYS A 94 3.68 25.97 -3.27
CA LYS A 94 3.06 27.26 -2.89
C LYS A 94 1.73 27.06 -2.17
N TRP A 95 1.74 26.17 -1.16
CA TRP A 95 0.55 25.94 -0.35
C TRP A 95 0.32 27.09 0.64
N ASP A 96 -0.94 27.33 0.91
CA ASP A 96 -1.40 28.36 1.81
C ASP A 96 -2.40 27.70 2.79
N PHE A 97 -2.06 27.72 4.07
CA PHE A 97 -2.88 27.11 5.10
C PHE A 97 -4.17 27.90 5.41
N GLU A 98 -4.22 29.15 5.04
CA GLU A 98 -5.36 30.03 5.34
C GLU A 98 -6.48 29.98 4.30
N LYS A 99 -6.28 29.25 3.20
CA LYS A 99 -7.32 29.20 2.16
C LYS A 99 -8.48 28.31 2.58
N PRO A 100 -9.69 28.88 2.60
CA PRO A 100 -10.88 28.08 2.81
C PRO A 100 -11.03 27.05 1.67
N ASP A 101 -11.48 25.86 2.00
CA ASP A 101 -11.74 24.81 1.02
C ASP A 101 -13.02 25.01 0.19
N TYR A 102 -13.71 26.11 0.44
CA TYR A 102 -14.94 26.50 -0.26
C TYR A 102 -16.05 25.44 -0.25
N GLY A 103 -16.11 24.59 0.76
CA GLY A 103 -17.07 23.49 0.86
C GLY A 103 -16.73 22.30 -0.07
N LEU A 104 -15.47 22.17 -0.45
CA LEU A 104 -15.01 21.06 -1.27
C LEU A 104 -14.92 19.77 -0.47
N LYS A 105 -14.52 19.85 0.79
CA LYS A 105 -14.47 18.73 1.72
C LYS A 105 -15.82 18.03 1.84
N GLU A 106 -16.87 18.81 2.08
CA GLU A 106 -18.25 18.32 2.16
C GLU A 106 -18.67 17.63 0.87
N SER A 107 -18.33 18.24 -0.29
CA SER A 107 -18.65 17.64 -1.59
C SER A 107 -17.97 16.27 -1.81
N ILE A 108 -16.72 16.14 -1.40
CA ILE A 108 -15.99 14.87 -1.48
C ILE A 108 -16.62 13.83 -0.54
N VAL A 109 -16.91 14.21 0.70
CA VAL A 109 -17.57 13.33 1.68
C VAL A 109 -18.92 12.85 1.12
N MET A 110 -19.77 13.75 0.64
CA MET A 110 -21.07 13.40 0.05
C MET A 110 -20.95 12.44 -1.13
N LEU A 111 -19.94 12.63 -2.00
CA LEU A 111 -19.69 11.69 -3.09
C LEU A 111 -19.24 10.33 -2.57
N PHE A 112 -18.31 10.29 -1.63
CA PHE A 112 -17.81 9.03 -1.07
C PHE A 112 -18.90 8.25 -0.35
N GLU A 113 -19.75 8.91 0.44
CA GLU A 113 -20.91 8.32 1.07
C GLU A 113 -21.89 7.75 0.05
N LYS A 114 -22.20 8.53 -1.00
CA LYS A 114 -23.07 8.09 -2.09
C LYS A 114 -22.55 6.85 -2.82
N LEU A 115 -21.23 6.70 -2.90
CA LEU A 115 -20.57 5.54 -3.51
C LEU A 115 -20.29 4.39 -2.52
N GLY A 116 -20.72 4.50 -1.26
CA GLY A 116 -20.52 3.48 -0.22
C GLY A 116 -19.09 3.43 0.34
N LEU A 117 -18.32 4.50 0.18
CA LEU A 117 -16.92 4.60 0.60
C LEU A 117 -16.77 5.27 1.98
N TYR A 118 -17.62 4.90 2.93
CA TYR A 118 -17.73 5.52 4.27
C TYR A 118 -16.45 5.47 5.12
N GLU A 119 -15.62 4.46 4.91
CA GLU A 119 -14.39 4.26 5.69
C GLU A 119 -13.22 5.15 5.23
N LYS A 120 -13.36 5.80 4.06
CA LYS A 120 -12.27 6.54 3.43
C LYS A 120 -12.15 7.94 4.04
N LYS A 121 -11.03 8.18 4.74
CA LYS A 121 -10.68 9.49 5.31
C LYS A 121 -9.67 10.18 4.44
N PHE A 122 -9.66 11.50 4.44
CA PHE A 122 -8.70 12.25 3.64
C PHE A 122 -8.32 13.59 4.27
N LYS A 123 -7.11 14.03 3.95
CA LYS A 123 -6.64 15.40 4.12
C LYS A 123 -6.61 16.04 2.74
N LEU A 124 -7.07 17.27 2.62
CA LEU A 124 -7.06 18.02 1.35
C LEU A 124 -6.08 19.18 1.48
N LEU A 125 -5.11 19.24 0.58
CA LEU A 125 -4.15 20.33 0.46
C LEU A 125 -4.36 21.05 -0.87
N LEU A 126 -4.72 22.32 -0.80
CA LEU A 126 -4.85 23.20 -1.96
C LEU A 126 -3.52 23.91 -2.23
N ILE A 127 -3.01 23.79 -3.44
CA ILE A 127 -1.73 24.35 -3.86
C ILE A 127 -1.91 25.40 -4.95
N ASN A 128 -1.00 26.37 -5.00
CA ASN A 128 -1.07 27.48 -5.96
C ASN A 128 0.05 27.39 -7.01
N THR A 129 0.18 26.24 -7.63
CA THR A 129 1.14 25.98 -8.71
C THR A 129 0.49 25.19 -9.84
N SER A 130 0.98 25.35 -11.06
CA SER A 130 0.60 24.52 -12.22
C SER A 130 1.52 23.30 -12.43
N THR A 131 2.56 23.16 -11.61
CA THR A 131 3.54 22.06 -11.73
C THR A 131 2.90 20.69 -11.48
N ILE A 132 1.94 20.65 -10.56
CA ILE A 132 1.12 19.46 -10.28
C ILE A 132 -0.33 19.87 -10.48
N ALA A 133 -1.10 19.07 -11.22
CA ALA A 133 -2.54 19.31 -11.38
C ALA A 133 -3.31 18.78 -10.14
N HIS A 134 -3.12 17.53 -9.83
CA HIS A 134 -3.63 16.85 -8.65
C HIS A 134 -2.78 15.63 -8.36
N VAL A 135 -2.83 15.08 -7.15
CA VAL A 135 -2.23 13.79 -6.81
C VAL A 135 -2.79 13.27 -5.48
N GLY A 136 -3.02 11.96 -5.41
CA GLY A 136 -3.29 11.26 -4.17
C GLY A 136 -2.02 10.63 -3.61
N LEU A 137 -1.73 10.88 -2.33
CA LEU A 137 -0.60 10.31 -1.62
C LEU A 137 -1.09 9.33 -0.55
N PRO A 138 -0.39 8.23 -0.32
CA PRO A 138 -0.71 7.32 0.78
C PRO A 138 -0.46 7.99 2.14
N SER A 139 -1.31 7.68 3.11
CA SER A 139 -1.17 8.09 4.50
C SER A 139 -1.43 6.90 5.41
N ASN A 140 -2.09 7.09 6.54
CA ASN A 140 -2.50 6.02 7.43
C ASN A 140 -3.51 5.08 6.78
N LYS A 141 -3.87 4.01 7.46
CA LYS A 141 -4.87 3.05 6.99
C LYS A 141 -6.19 3.76 6.67
N ASN A 142 -6.68 3.55 5.44
CA ASN A 142 -7.89 4.22 4.93
C ASN A 142 -7.86 5.76 4.97
N GLU A 143 -6.68 6.37 5.11
CA GLU A 143 -6.48 7.81 5.05
C GLU A 143 -5.62 8.19 3.86
N TYR A 144 -5.98 9.25 3.17
CA TYR A 144 -5.36 9.74 1.94
C TYR A 144 -5.02 11.21 2.07
N ILE A 145 -3.96 11.63 1.39
CA ILE A 145 -3.65 13.05 1.25
C ILE A 145 -3.88 13.43 -0.21
N PHE A 146 -4.89 14.25 -0.45
CA PHE A 146 -5.14 14.81 -1.77
C PHE A 146 -4.48 16.17 -1.89
N VAL A 147 -3.67 16.32 -2.93
CA VAL A 147 -3.05 17.60 -3.31
C VAL A 147 -3.73 18.07 -4.59
N LEU A 148 -4.27 19.29 -4.59
CA LEU A 148 -5.06 19.81 -5.69
C LEU A 148 -4.61 21.22 -6.06
N SER A 149 -4.30 21.44 -7.33
CA SER A 149 -3.90 22.72 -7.88
C SER A 149 -5.11 23.64 -8.12
N LEU A 150 -5.14 24.79 -7.46
CA LEU A 150 -6.14 25.82 -7.73
C LEU A 150 -6.04 26.40 -9.15
N PRO A 151 -4.84 26.69 -9.71
CA PRO A 151 -4.72 27.08 -11.12
C PRO A 151 -5.31 26.06 -12.09
N PHE A 152 -5.11 24.76 -11.85
CA PHE A 152 -5.68 23.69 -12.69
C PHE A 152 -7.21 23.68 -12.63
N VAL A 153 -7.77 23.70 -11.42
CA VAL A 153 -9.23 23.72 -11.19
C VAL A 153 -9.88 24.93 -11.87
N ARG A 154 -9.27 26.11 -11.70
CA ARG A 154 -9.76 27.37 -12.32
C ARG A 154 -9.65 27.35 -13.84
N SER A 155 -8.58 26.81 -14.40
CA SER A 155 -8.41 26.73 -15.87
C SER A 155 -9.45 25.83 -16.55
N LEU A 156 -9.98 24.85 -15.81
CA LEU A 156 -11.02 23.93 -16.28
C LEU A 156 -12.44 24.38 -15.90
N ASP A 157 -12.55 25.38 -15.04
CA ASP A 157 -13.82 25.78 -14.43
C ASP A 157 -14.59 24.60 -13.85
N LEU A 158 -13.88 23.83 -12.99
CA LEU A 158 -14.45 22.63 -12.39
C LEU A 158 -15.41 22.97 -11.25
N SER A 159 -16.58 22.39 -11.31
CA SER A 159 -17.51 22.34 -10.17
C SER A 159 -16.97 21.47 -9.03
N LYS A 160 -17.48 21.64 -7.81
CA LYS A 160 -17.10 20.83 -6.64
C LYS A 160 -17.28 19.34 -6.90
N LEU A 161 -18.34 18.95 -7.59
CA LEU A 161 -18.63 17.57 -7.93
C LEU A 161 -17.61 17.01 -8.94
N GLU A 162 -17.24 17.77 -9.97
CA GLU A 162 -16.21 17.38 -10.93
C GLU A 162 -14.86 17.20 -10.23
N ILE A 163 -14.51 18.09 -9.28
CA ILE A 163 -13.31 17.97 -8.46
C ILE A 163 -13.37 16.69 -7.61
N SER A 164 -14.51 16.41 -6.98
CA SER A 164 -14.68 15.20 -6.16
C SER A 164 -14.51 13.92 -7.01
N LEU A 165 -15.01 13.92 -8.26
CA LEU A 165 -14.84 12.82 -9.21
C LEU A 165 -13.38 12.68 -9.68
N LEU A 166 -12.65 13.80 -9.83
CA LEU A 166 -11.22 13.79 -10.13
C LEU A 166 -10.42 13.15 -8.98
N LEU A 167 -10.75 13.51 -7.75
CA LEU A 167 -10.08 12.95 -6.55
C LEU A 167 -10.49 11.50 -6.27
N LEU A 168 -11.63 11.04 -6.77
CA LEU A 168 -11.99 9.63 -6.76
C LEU A 168 -10.98 8.78 -7.58
N GLU A 169 -10.49 9.30 -8.71
CA GLU A 169 -9.43 8.60 -9.45
C GLU A 169 -8.13 8.50 -8.62
N ASP A 170 -7.77 9.58 -7.92
CA ASP A 170 -6.59 9.59 -7.06
C ASP A 170 -6.73 8.62 -5.88
N LEU A 171 -7.91 8.54 -5.28
CA LEU A 171 -8.21 7.53 -4.26
C LEU A 171 -7.98 6.12 -4.80
N ILE A 172 -8.51 5.82 -5.98
CA ILE A 172 -8.34 4.50 -6.60
C ILE A 172 -6.87 4.20 -6.91
N ARG A 173 -6.08 5.19 -7.36
CA ARG A 173 -4.63 5.03 -7.59
C ARG A 173 -3.90 4.64 -6.31
N VAL A 174 -4.23 5.29 -5.20
CA VAL A 174 -3.64 4.97 -3.90
C VAL A 174 -4.08 3.59 -3.41
N ASP A 175 -5.37 3.25 -3.52
CA ASP A 175 -5.93 1.94 -3.14
C ASP A 175 -5.32 0.79 -3.96
N GLN A 176 -4.93 1.03 -5.20
CA GLN A 176 -4.21 0.05 -6.02
C GLN A 176 -2.72 -0.05 -5.67
N ASN A 177 -2.26 0.73 -4.71
CA ASN A 177 -0.86 0.78 -4.28
C ASN A 177 0.15 1.11 -5.40
N TYR A 178 -0.27 1.75 -6.49
CA TYR A 178 0.65 2.06 -7.60
C TYR A 178 1.81 2.93 -7.16
N PHE A 179 1.53 3.88 -6.27
CA PHE A 179 2.55 4.73 -5.67
C PHE A 179 3.49 3.94 -4.75
N LYS A 180 2.93 3.16 -3.84
CA LYS A 180 3.70 2.30 -2.91
C LYS A 180 4.56 1.29 -3.66
N ASN A 181 4.02 0.64 -4.69
CA ASN A 181 4.73 -0.35 -5.50
C ASN A 181 5.93 0.26 -6.25
N TYR A 182 5.78 1.48 -6.75
CA TYR A 182 6.88 2.20 -7.39
C TYR A 182 8.04 2.46 -6.40
N LEU A 183 7.71 2.85 -5.17
CA LEU A 183 8.68 3.14 -4.13
C LEU A 183 9.23 1.89 -3.41
N ALA A 184 8.59 0.72 -3.57
CA ALA A 184 8.98 -0.52 -2.90
C ALA A 184 10.40 -1.00 -3.25
N GLN A 185 10.96 -0.53 -4.36
CA GLN A 185 12.33 -0.86 -4.80
C GLN A 185 13.40 -0.17 -3.94
N SER A 186 13.05 0.88 -3.20
CA SER A 186 13.98 1.65 -2.39
C SER A 186 14.51 0.85 -1.19
N LYS A 187 15.71 1.20 -0.73
CA LYS A 187 16.29 0.62 0.48
C LYS A 187 15.44 0.91 1.71
N ILE A 188 14.90 2.12 1.81
CA ILE A 188 14.07 2.57 2.94
C ILE A 188 12.78 1.75 3.04
N SER A 189 12.11 1.46 1.92
CA SER A 189 10.88 0.64 1.93
C SER A 189 11.09 -0.76 2.50
N LYS A 190 12.30 -1.31 2.35
CA LYS A 190 12.67 -2.62 2.90
C LYS A 190 12.90 -2.61 4.42
N MET A 191 12.93 -1.44 5.03
CA MET A 191 13.18 -1.24 6.46
C MET A 191 11.90 -1.13 7.29
N ILE A 192 10.72 -1.16 6.66
CA ILE A 192 9.44 -1.07 7.37
C ILE A 192 9.30 -2.20 8.38
N GLY A 193 8.81 -1.89 9.57
CA GLY A 193 8.57 -2.86 10.63
C GLY A 193 9.85 -3.39 11.27
N LYS A 194 9.94 -4.71 11.43
CA LYS A 194 11.03 -5.36 12.17
C LYS A 194 12.44 -5.15 11.59
N SER A 195 12.53 -4.77 10.34
CA SER A 195 13.83 -4.53 9.67
C SER A 195 14.40 -3.15 9.95
N PHE A 196 13.62 -2.22 10.47
CA PHE A 196 14.01 -0.83 10.61
C PHE A 196 15.21 -0.63 11.54
N TYR A 197 15.19 -1.21 12.73
CA TYR A 197 16.24 -1.01 13.75
C TYR A 197 17.59 -1.66 13.41
N LYS A 198 17.63 -2.63 12.49
CA LYS A 198 18.86 -3.32 12.06
C LYS A 198 19.66 -2.55 11.00
N ASN A 199 19.08 -1.51 10.47
CA ASN A 199 19.66 -0.77 9.37
C ASN A 199 19.92 0.68 9.78
N ASN A 200 21.14 1.15 9.61
CA ASN A 200 21.48 2.55 9.81
C ASN A 200 20.94 3.34 8.61
N LEU A 201 19.91 4.16 8.86
CA LEU A 201 19.46 5.18 7.92
C LEU A 201 20.47 6.31 7.87
N ASN A 202 20.91 6.65 6.66
CA ASN A 202 21.72 7.84 6.44
C ASN A 202 20.92 8.86 5.60
N SER A 203 21.38 10.10 5.62
CA SER A 203 20.75 11.19 4.87
C SER A 203 20.67 10.91 3.37
N LYS A 204 21.60 10.13 2.82
CA LYS A 204 21.58 9.75 1.42
C LYS A 204 20.40 8.83 1.10
N ASP A 205 20.17 7.78 1.92
CA ASP A 205 19.04 6.84 1.72
C ASP A 205 17.69 7.59 1.74
N ILE A 206 17.55 8.58 2.65
CA ILE A 206 16.34 9.42 2.72
C ILE A 206 16.20 10.29 1.47
N ASN A 207 17.26 10.93 1.03
CA ASN A 207 17.23 11.75 -0.17
C ASN A 207 16.95 10.93 -1.43
N ASP A 208 17.54 9.75 -1.56
CA ASP A 208 17.28 8.85 -2.69
C ASP A 208 15.80 8.42 -2.71
N PHE A 209 15.21 8.15 -1.55
CA PHE A 209 13.80 7.83 -1.44
C PHE A 209 12.89 9.01 -1.82
N LEU A 210 13.20 10.22 -1.35
CA LEU A 210 12.45 11.43 -1.71
C LEU A 210 12.60 11.79 -3.20
N ASN A 211 13.75 11.50 -3.80
CA ASN A 211 13.93 11.66 -5.24
C ASN A 211 13.03 10.70 -6.04
N LEU A 212 12.74 9.50 -5.53
CA LEU A 212 11.75 8.62 -6.16
C LEU A 212 10.33 9.19 -6.05
N TYR A 213 9.97 9.86 -4.94
CA TYR A 213 8.72 10.62 -4.85
C TYR A 213 8.67 11.70 -5.94
N ASP A 214 9.73 12.52 -6.04
CA ASP A 214 9.82 13.58 -7.05
C ASP A 214 9.67 13.00 -8.46
N GLN A 215 10.38 11.92 -8.77
CA GLN A 215 10.28 11.25 -10.07
C GLN A 215 8.86 10.75 -10.37
N LYS A 216 8.20 10.08 -9.40
CA LYS A 216 6.84 9.56 -9.61
C LYS A 216 5.84 10.68 -9.83
N ILE A 217 5.95 11.79 -9.10
CA ILE A 217 4.96 12.86 -9.12
C ILE A 217 5.20 13.87 -10.25
N PHE A 218 6.45 14.23 -10.51
CA PHE A 218 6.79 15.29 -11.47
C PHE A 218 7.18 14.78 -12.86
N ASP A 219 7.72 13.53 -12.94
CA ASP A 219 8.35 13.07 -14.15
C ASP A 219 7.72 11.84 -14.77
N GLN A 220 7.59 10.75 -14.04
CA GLN A 220 7.19 9.46 -14.61
C GLN A 220 5.68 9.28 -14.63
N GLY A 221 4.98 9.77 -13.58
CA GLY A 221 3.55 9.59 -13.46
C GLY A 221 3.12 8.13 -13.39
N PHE A 222 1.96 7.84 -13.91
CA PHE A 222 1.37 6.50 -13.98
C PHE A 222 1.62 5.87 -15.36
N SER A 223 1.79 4.56 -15.39
CA SER A 223 1.88 3.83 -16.66
C SER A 223 0.52 3.82 -17.38
N PHE A 224 0.55 3.56 -18.67
CA PHE A 224 -0.66 3.40 -19.47
C PHE A 224 -1.60 2.32 -18.89
N LYS A 225 -1.03 1.19 -18.45
CA LYS A 225 -1.79 0.10 -17.82
C LYS A 225 -2.44 0.53 -16.52
N GLU A 226 -1.70 1.21 -15.63
CA GLU A 226 -2.24 1.72 -14.36
C GLU A 226 -3.37 2.71 -14.63
N GLN A 227 -3.21 3.62 -15.59
CA GLN A 227 -4.25 4.58 -15.93
C GLN A 227 -5.49 3.92 -16.54
N PHE A 228 -5.31 2.91 -17.37
CA PHE A 228 -6.42 2.11 -17.91
C PHE A 228 -7.20 1.42 -16.80
N GLU A 229 -6.51 0.73 -15.88
CA GLU A 229 -7.12 0.04 -14.75
C GLU A 229 -7.90 1.00 -13.83
N VAL A 230 -7.36 2.18 -13.55
CA VAL A 230 -8.06 3.23 -12.78
C VAL A 230 -9.32 3.66 -13.51
N THR A 231 -9.22 4.00 -14.79
CA THR A 231 -10.36 4.47 -15.59
C THR A 231 -11.47 3.42 -15.62
N GLN A 232 -11.12 2.13 -15.81
CA GLN A 232 -12.09 1.03 -15.79
C GLN A 232 -12.77 0.86 -14.43
N LYS A 233 -12.02 1.06 -13.32
CA LYS A 233 -12.60 0.98 -11.98
C LYS A 233 -13.55 2.13 -11.69
N VAL A 234 -13.18 3.35 -12.06
CA VAL A 234 -14.08 4.51 -11.96
C VAL A 234 -15.33 4.29 -12.80
N ASP A 235 -15.17 3.86 -14.06
CA ASP A 235 -16.28 3.55 -14.96
C ASP A 235 -17.25 2.53 -14.30
N LYS A 236 -16.72 1.46 -13.74
CA LYS A 236 -17.53 0.45 -13.06
C LYS A 236 -18.27 1.00 -11.83
N ILE A 237 -17.62 1.84 -11.04
CA ILE A 237 -18.22 2.46 -9.85
C ILE A 237 -19.34 3.43 -10.28
N LEU A 238 -19.10 4.25 -11.31
CA LEU A 238 -20.03 5.30 -11.71
C LEU A 238 -21.18 4.81 -12.60
N LYS A 239 -21.07 3.64 -13.24
CA LYS A 239 -22.15 3.06 -14.07
C LYS A 239 -23.46 2.83 -13.32
N GLY A 240 -23.43 2.74 -12.01
CA GLY A 240 -24.62 2.69 -11.15
C GLY A 240 -25.40 4.03 -11.08
N ASP A 241 -24.76 5.13 -11.45
CA ASP A 241 -25.35 6.48 -11.50
C ASP A 241 -24.92 7.19 -12.80
N MET A 242 -25.75 7.08 -13.83
CA MET A 242 -25.47 7.64 -15.16
C MET A 242 -25.27 9.15 -15.15
N LYS A 243 -25.82 9.87 -14.16
CA LYS A 243 -25.61 11.31 -14.01
C LYS A 243 -24.17 11.60 -13.57
N LEU A 244 -23.68 10.89 -12.56
CA LEU A 244 -22.27 11.01 -12.13
C LEU A 244 -21.32 10.58 -13.23
N TRP A 245 -21.64 9.50 -13.92
CA TRP A 245 -20.85 9.00 -15.04
C TRP A 245 -20.73 10.01 -16.18
N SER A 246 -21.84 10.65 -16.56
CA SER A 246 -21.85 11.69 -17.59
C SER A 246 -21.02 12.91 -17.20
N ILE A 247 -21.14 13.37 -15.94
CA ILE A 247 -20.33 14.48 -15.42
C ILE A 247 -18.84 14.13 -15.47
N PHE A 248 -18.49 12.90 -15.09
CA PHE A 248 -17.11 12.42 -15.16
C PHE A 248 -16.57 12.41 -16.59
N LEU A 249 -17.35 11.92 -17.55
CA LEU A 249 -16.97 11.93 -18.97
C LEU A 249 -16.74 13.35 -19.49
N GLU A 250 -17.64 14.29 -19.17
CA GLU A 250 -17.50 15.71 -19.58
C GLU A 250 -16.26 16.34 -18.93
N MET A 251 -15.98 16.07 -17.65
CA MET A 251 -14.75 16.51 -17.00
C MET A 251 -13.50 15.99 -17.73
N LYS A 252 -13.50 14.72 -18.17
CA LYS A 252 -12.38 14.15 -18.96
C LYS A 252 -12.21 14.83 -20.30
N LYS A 253 -13.31 15.20 -20.99
CA LYS A 253 -13.26 15.99 -22.23
C LYS A 253 -12.67 17.37 -22.01
N LYS A 254 -13.10 18.08 -20.95
CA LYS A 254 -12.53 19.39 -20.55
C LYS A 254 -11.02 19.25 -20.31
N THR A 255 -10.59 18.25 -19.55
CA THR A 255 -9.18 18.01 -19.26
C THR A 255 -8.36 17.73 -20.52
N ASN A 256 -8.85 16.88 -21.43
CA ASN A 256 -8.18 16.60 -22.70
C ASN A 256 -8.05 17.86 -23.56
N ASN A 257 -9.07 18.68 -23.62
CA ASN A 257 -9.02 19.94 -24.33
C ASN A 257 -7.99 20.91 -23.74
N LEU A 258 -7.98 21.09 -22.41
CA LEU A 258 -7.01 21.94 -21.72
C LEU A 258 -5.57 21.48 -22.00
N VAL A 259 -5.29 20.18 -21.92
CA VAL A 259 -3.95 19.61 -22.16
C VAL A 259 -3.51 19.84 -23.60
N LYS A 260 -4.42 19.80 -24.57
CA LYS A 260 -4.14 20.06 -25.99
C LYS A 260 -3.90 21.55 -26.29
N THR A 261 -4.62 22.45 -25.61
CA THR A 261 -4.64 23.88 -25.95
C THR A 261 -3.73 24.74 -25.07
N ASN A 262 -3.40 24.29 -23.85
CA ASN A 262 -2.64 25.08 -22.90
C ASN A 262 -1.27 24.46 -22.61
N ALA A 263 -0.21 25.21 -22.99
CA ALA A 263 1.18 24.76 -22.83
C ALA A 263 1.59 24.47 -21.38
N LEU A 264 0.96 25.14 -20.39
CA LEU A 264 1.24 24.93 -18.97
C LEU A 264 0.88 23.53 -18.49
N TYR A 265 -0.06 22.87 -19.16
CA TYR A 265 -0.57 21.54 -18.76
C TYR A 265 -0.15 20.43 -19.72
N LYS A 266 0.80 20.65 -20.61
CA LYS A 266 1.33 19.59 -21.50
C LYS A 266 1.94 18.41 -20.70
N THR A 267 2.55 18.71 -19.56
CA THR A 267 3.12 17.68 -18.67
C THR A 267 2.05 16.79 -18.03
N TYR A 268 0.79 17.23 -17.99
CA TYR A 268 -0.32 16.41 -17.48
C TYR A 268 -0.43 15.07 -18.18
N ALA A 269 -0.31 15.06 -19.52
CA ALA A 269 -0.38 13.81 -20.31
C ALA A 269 0.79 12.86 -20.05
N LYS A 270 1.92 13.36 -19.51
CA LYS A 270 3.05 12.54 -19.09
C LYS A 270 2.75 11.85 -17.75
N ILE A 271 2.11 12.56 -16.82
CA ILE A 271 1.78 12.04 -15.50
C ILE A 271 0.52 11.14 -15.54
N TYR A 272 -0.49 11.55 -16.32
CA TYR A 272 -1.76 10.85 -16.52
C TYR A 272 -1.92 10.52 -18.01
N PRO A 273 -1.35 9.39 -18.48
CA PRO A 273 -1.17 9.13 -19.90
C PRO A 273 -2.49 9.07 -20.66
N SER A 274 -2.40 9.58 -21.86
CA SER A 274 -3.43 9.50 -22.91
C SER A 274 -4.83 9.96 -22.50
N PRO A 275 -5.02 11.26 -22.13
CA PRO A 275 -6.36 11.77 -21.78
C PRO A 275 -7.43 11.48 -22.85
N GLU A 276 -7.04 11.44 -24.11
CA GLU A 276 -7.92 11.09 -25.22
C GLU A 276 -8.39 9.63 -25.17
N LEU A 277 -7.47 8.70 -24.89
CA LEU A 277 -7.83 7.28 -24.76
C LEU A 277 -8.67 7.02 -23.52
N GLN A 278 -8.49 7.78 -22.44
CA GLN A 278 -9.36 7.69 -21.26
C GLN A 278 -10.82 7.95 -21.63
N ILE A 279 -11.09 8.92 -22.51
CA ILE A 279 -12.43 9.21 -23.04
C ILE A 279 -12.95 8.02 -23.86
N ASN A 280 -12.10 7.44 -24.71
CA ASN A 280 -12.49 6.28 -25.54
C ASN A 280 -12.81 5.05 -24.70
N TRP A 281 -12.08 4.84 -23.60
CA TRP A 281 -12.34 3.74 -22.67
C TRP A 281 -13.66 3.88 -21.92
N LEU A 282 -14.11 5.10 -21.69
CA LEU A 282 -15.40 5.40 -21.06
C LEU A 282 -16.56 5.34 -22.06
N SER A 283 -16.30 5.63 -23.32
CA SER A 283 -17.35 5.64 -24.35
C SER A 283 -17.90 4.22 -24.55
N PRO A 284 -19.23 4.07 -24.60
CA PRO A 284 -19.80 2.78 -24.98
C PRO A 284 -19.24 2.39 -26.35
N SER A 285 -18.66 1.20 -26.43
CA SER A 285 -18.20 0.65 -27.71
C SER A 285 -19.34 0.83 -28.72
N LYS A 286 -19.09 1.59 -29.78
CA LYS A 286 -20.00 1.57 -30.94
C LYS A 286 -20.08 0.09 -31.30
N LYS A 287 -21.24 -0.54 -31.13
CA LYS A 287 -21.50 -1.82 -31.73
C LYS A 287 -21.24 -1.61 -33.23
N ILE A 288 -20.21 -2.24 -33.71
CA ILE A 288 -20.01 -2.38 -35.16
C ILE A 288 -21.20 -3.24 -35.60
N GLU A 289 -22.19 -2.59 -36.19
CA GLU A 289 -23.25 -3.27 -36.90
C GLU A 289 -22.68 -3.86 -38.18
#